data_1eba8afbf6eed83284f53ca3c66effef
#
_entry.id   1eba8afbf6eed83284f53ca3c66effef
#
_cell.length_a   1.000
_cell.length_b   1.000
_cell.length_c   1.000
_cell.angle_alpha   90.00
_cell.angle_beta   90.00
_cell.angle_gamma   90.00
#
_symmetry.space_group_name_H-M   'P 1'
#
loop_
_entity.id
_entity.type
_entity.pdbx_description
1 polymer ?
#
loop_
_entity_poly.entity_id
_entity_poly.type
_entity_poly.pdbx_seq_one_letter_code
_entity_poly.pdbx_strand_id
1 'polypeptide(L)'
;MYQESLENLQKIGIEIKDEFFTLEVIDAPLLKGINVLLQSIDVKGLTLTVKGFLPTKVVKSIVEVASTTSDERFLQVQTRFYEEENLSANMTRVVAETLKLIKVQKGKLLLTKKGSEFISLNPYEQYIILFNIMLGINIGYFDRHQEAICVHNSSIIILQLLRDKESDFRTAEVYTALLLDIYPMIEDGIEKLELLDYTEKDKLDIFATIAETRLFERLFLPLGLIEMQTAKYPQKDTF
;
A
#
# COMPACT_ATOMS: atom_id res chain seq x y z
N MET A 1 18.18 -4.60 -10.02
CA MET A 1 16.85 -4.32 -9.41
C MET A 1 15.69 -4.57 -10.39
N TYR A 2 15.57 -3.81 -11.48
CA TYR A 2 14.44 -3.95 -12.42
C TYR A 2 14.33 -5.35 -13.03
N GLN A 3 15.40 -5.89 -13.61
CA GLN A 3 15.41 -7.25 -14.18
C GLN A 3 15.08 -8.32 -13.13
N GLU A 4 15.65 -8.24 -11.96
CA GLU A 4 15.36 -9.12 -10.85
C GLU A 4 13.88 -9.07 -10.46
N SER A 5 13.28 -7.88 -10.46
CA SER A 5 11.85 -7.71 -10.17
C SER A 5 10.97 -8.33 -11.25
N LEU A 6 11.30 -8.18 -12.53
CA LEU A 6 10.61 -8.83 -13.64
C LEU A 6 10.65 -10.35 -13.52
N GLU A 7 11.83 -10.94 -13.26
CA GLU A 7 11.99 -12.37 -13.11
C GLU A 7 11.16 -12.91 -11.92
N ASN A 8 11.09 -12.16 -10.82
CA ASN A 8 10.29 -12.56 -9.66
C ASN A 8 8.80 -12.55 -9.98
N LEU A 9 8.29 -11.54 -10.68
CA LEU A 9 6.89 -11.46 -11.10
C LEU A 9 6.54 -12.61 -12.06
N GLN A 10 7.40 -12.93 -13.02
CA GLN A 10 7.21 -14.06 -13.94
C GLN A 10 7.15 -15.40 -13.20
N LYS A 11 7.99 -15.62 -12.17
CA LYS A 11 7.97 -16.85 -11.35
C LYS A 11 6.64 -17.08 -10.65
N ILE A 12 5.93 -16.03 -10.31
CA ILE A 12 4.58 -16.08 -9.68
C ILE A 12 3.45 -15.99 -10.70
N GLY A 13 3.75 -16.11 -12.00
CA GLY A 13 2.77 -16.16 -13.08
C GLY A 13 2.25 -14.80 -13.51
N ILE A 14 2.89 -13.69 -13.12
CA ILE A 14 2.54 -12.36 -13.59
C ILE A 14 3.31 -12.04 -14.85
N GLU A 15 2.61 -11.97 -15.98
CA GLU A 15 3.15 -11.50 -17.24
C GLU A 15 2.85 -9.99 -17.38
N ILE A 16 3.91 -9.21 -17.55
CA ILE A 16 3.79 -7.76 -17.73
C ILE A 16 3.76 -7.49 -19.21
N LYS A 17 2.65 -6.96 -19.71
CA LYS A 17 2.51 -6.55 -21.10
C LYS A 17 2.78 -5.05 -21.23
N ASP A 18 3.53 -4.66 -22.25
CA ASP A 18 3.90 -3.26 -22.49
C ASP A 18 2.66 -2.35 -22.65
N GLU A 19 1.53 -2.90 -23.11
CA GLU A 19 0.27 -2.19 -23.29
C GLU A 19 -0.41 -1.78 -21.97
N PHE A 20 -0.03 -2.38 -20.84
CA PHE A 20 -0.60 -2.11 -19.51
C PHE A 20 -0.12 -0.79 -18.90
N PHE A 21 0.90 -0.16 -19.48
CA PHE A 21 1.57 0.99 -18.89
C PHE A 21 1.14 2.29 -19.55
N THR A 22 -0.15 2.58 -19.34
CA THR A 22 -0.71 3.90 -19.60
C THR A 22 -0.18 4.91 -18.56
N LEU A 23 -0.42 6.19 -18.81
CA LEU A 23 -0.06 7.31 -17.93
C LEU A 23 -0.50 7.12 -16.46
N GLU A 24 -1.49 6.27 -16.21
CA GLU A 24 -2.06 5.99 -14.86
C GLU A 24 -1.06 5.35 -13.89
N VAL A 25 -0.15 4.50 -14.38
CA VAL A 25 0.89 3.88 -13.54
C VAL A 25 1.87 4.91 -12.97
N ILE A 26 2.14 5.96 -13.73
CA ILE A 26 3.01 7.06 -13.32
C ILE A 26 2.38 7.83 -12.15
N ASP A 27 1.07 7.75 -12.03
CA ASP A 27 0.28 8.44 -11.01
C ASP A 27 0.10 7.65 -9.71
N ALA A 28 0.70 6.46 -9.59
CA ALA A 28 0.62 5.66 -8.37
C ALA A 28 1.05 6.47 -7.12
N PRO A 29 0.17 6.62 -6.11
CA PRO A 29 0.42 7.46 -4.95
C PRO A 29 1.73 7.14 -4.23
N LEU A 30 2.00 5.85 -4.00
CA LEU A 30 3.22 5.41 -3.31
C LEU A 30 4.49 5.74 -4.11
N LEU A 31 4.46 5.61 -5.44
CA LEU A 31 5.59 5.98 -6.30
C LEU A 31 5.89 7.47 -6.22
N LYS A 32 4.86 8.31 -6.26
CA LYS A 32 5.00 9.76 -6.06
C LYS A 32 5.60 10.08 -4.69
N GLY A 33 5.08 9.45 -3.64
CA GLY A 33 5.61 9.60 -2.27
C GLY A 33 7.08 9.24 -2.16
N ILE A 34 7.49 8.10 -2.71
CA ILE A 34 8.90 7.67 -2.72
C ILE A 34 9.77 8.69 -3.46
N ASN A 35 9.36 9.15 -4.64
CA ASN A 35 10.12 10.13 -5.38
C ASN A 35 10.28 11.45 -4.62
N VAL A 36 9.22 11.95 -3.97
CA VAL A 36 9.29 13.14 -3.09
C VAL A 36 10.24 12.91 -1.93
N LEU A 37 10.18 11.75 -1.26
CA LEU A 37 11.08 11.42 -0.16
C LEU A 37 12.54 11.43 -0.63
N LEU A 38 12.87 10.72 -1.72
CA LEU A 38 14.24 10.63 -2.23
C LEU A 38 14.78 11.99 -2.68
N GLN A 39 13.97 12.82 -3.32
CA GLN A 39 14.32 14.19 -3.71
C GLN A 39 14.53 15.14 -2.53
N SER A 40 13.91 14.84 -1.38
CA SER A 40 14.08 15.62 -0.15
C SER A 40 15.41 15.38 0.56
N ILE A 41 16.17 14.38 0.12
CA ILE A 41 17.47 14.01 0.72
C ILE A 41 18.60 14.68 -0.06
N ASP A 42 19.22 15.69 0.53
CA ASP A 42 20.37 16.36 -0.07
C ASP A 42 21.68 15.56 0.14
N VAL A 43 22.80 16.09 -0.39
CA VAL A 43 24.13 15.48 -0.23
C VAL A 43 24.58 15.34 1.23
N LYS A 44 24.07 16.18 2.13
CA LYS A 44 24.36 16.13 3.58
C LYS A 44 23.40 15.22 4.34
N GLY A 45 22.38 14.68 3.65
CA GLY A 45 21.30 13.88 4.20
C GLY A 45 20.18 14.71 4.84
N LEU A 46 19.00 14.13 4.91
CA LEU A 46 17.83 14.70 5.57
C LEU A 46 17.92 14.45 7.08
N THR A 47 17.96 15.52 7.89
CA THR A 47 17.97 15.40 9.34
C THR A 47 16.62 14.94 9.86
N LEU A 48 16.60 13.83 10.60
CA LEU A 48 15.41 13.30 11.26
C LEU A 48 15.08 14.10 12.53
N THR A 49 13.85 14.02 13.00
CA THR A 49 13.46 14.57 14.30
C THR A 49 14.21 13.87 15.44
N VAL A 50 14.17 14.42 16.66
CA VAL A 50 14.79 13.81 17.85
C VAL A 50 14.26 12.37 18.09
N LYS A 51 13.01 12.11 17.74
CA LYS A 51 12.40 10.77 17.82
C LYS A 51 12.75 9.85 16.63
N GLY A 52 13.51 10.33 15.64
CA GLY A 52 13.89 9.56 14.47
C GLY A 52 12.87 9.57 13.32
N PHE A 53 11.83 10.39 13.38
CA PHE A 53 10.82 10.53 12.33
C PHE A 53 11.25 11.55 11.26
N LEU A 54 10.56 11.50 10.11
CA LEU A 54 10.70 12.50 9.05
C LEU A 54 10.29 13.90 9.55
N PRO A 55 10.95 14.96 9.08
CA PRO A 55 10.54 16.33 9.38
C PRO A 55 9.13 16.61 8.84
N THR A 56 8.32 17.35 9.58
CA THR A 56 6.93 17.69 9.26
C THR A 56 6.77 18.23 7.83
N LYS A 57 7.72 19.04 7.34
CA LYS A 57 7.69 19.56 5.97
C LYS A 57 7.75 18.45 4.93
N VAL A 58 8.59 17.45 5.13
CA VAL A 58 8.73 16.29 4.22
C VAL A 58 7.49 15.41 4.28
N VAL A 59 7.00 15.13 5.49
CA VAL A 59 5.74 14.40 5.69
C VAL A 59 4.61 15.08 4.93
N LYS A 60 4.45 16.40 5.08
CA LYS A 60 3.45 17.17 4.35
C LYS A 60 3.56 17.02 2.85
N SER A 61 4.78 17.18 2.29
CA SER A 61 4.99 17.04 0.84
C SER A 61 4.70 15.61 0.33
N ILE A 62 4.98 14.58 1.13
CA ILE A 62 4.61 13.20 0.77
C ILE A 62 3.10 13.03 0.79
N VAL A 63 2.44 13.49 1.85
CA VAL A 63 0.99 13.37 2.03
C VAL A 63 0.24 14.07 0.90
N GLU A 64 0.68 15.25 0.48
CA GLU A 64 0.09 16.03 -0.63
C GLU A 64 0.07 15.27 -1.97
N VAL A 65 1.00 14.34 -2.21
CA VAL A 65 1.10 13.59 -3.48
C VAL A 65 0.73 12.12 -3.36
N ALA A 66 0.82 11.55 -2.16
CA ALA A 66 0.62 10.13 -1.90
C ALA A 66 -0.66 9.83 -1.12
N SER A 67 -1.43 10.85 -0.73
CA SER A 67 -2.73 10.63 -0.10
C SER A 67 -3.70 10.01 -1.08
N THR A 68 -4.40 9.04 -0.58
CA THR A 68 -5.51 8.40 -1.27
C THR A 68 -6.83 9.06 -0.86
N THR A 69 -7.89 8.85 -1.59
CA THR A 69 -9.20 9.51 -1.42
C THR A 69 -9.78 9.41 0.00
N SER A 70 -9.40 8.39 0.77
CA SER A 70 -9.78 8.26 2.19
C SER A 70 -9.13 9.32 3.08
N ASP A 71 -7.96 9.82 2.70
CA ASP A 71 -7.18 10.80 3.48
C ASP A 71 -7.57 12.25 3.20
N GLU A 72 -8.21 12.56 2.06
CA GLU A 72 -8.48 13.94 1.63
C GLU A 72 -9.31 14.76 2.64
N ARG A 73 -10.26 14.11 3.33
CA ARG A 73 -11.07 14.80 4.36
C ARG A 73 -10.24 15.17 5.59
N PHE A 74 -9.26 14.34 5.95
CA PHE A 74 -8.37 14.61 7.07
C PHE A 74 -7.36 15.71 6.72
N LEU A 75 -6.89 15.75 5.47
CA LEU A 75 -5.93 16.74 5.01
C LEU A 75 -6.44 18.18 5.12
N GLN A 76 -7.74 18.40 4.88
CA GLN A 76 -8.35 19.74 4.98
C GLN A 76 -8.39 20.29 6.41
N VAL A 77 -8.36 19.41 7.41
CA VAL A 77 -8.47 19.76 8.84
C VAL A 77 -7.13 19.61 9.57
N GLN A 78 -6.19 18.85 8.99
CA GLN A 78 -4.93 18.52 9.65
C GLN A 78 -3.98 19.73 9.66
N THR A 79 -3.67 20.23 10.85
CA THR A 79 -2.73 21.35 11.05
C THR A 79 -1.30 20.90 11.27
N ARG A 80 -1.07 19.65 11.63
CA ARG A 80 0.23 19.06 11.92
C ARG A 80 0.41 17.73 11.19
N PHE A 81 1.55 17.56 10.54
CA PHE A 81 1.89 16.38 9.74
C PHE A 81 2.99 15.59 10.44
N TYR A 82 2.60 14.64 11.29
CA TYR A 82 3.53 13.71 11.93
C TYR A 82 3.55 12.38 11.16
N GLU A 83 4.75 11.81 10.99
CA GLU A 83 4.93 10.55 10.26
C GLU A 83 4.11 9.40 10.88
N GLU A 84 4.10 9.32 12.22
CA GLU A 84 3.37 8.31 12.98
C GLU A 84 1.84 8.38 12.83
N GLU A 85 1.31 9.53 12.41
CA GLU A 85 -0.14 9.77 12.21
C GLU A 85 -0.55 9.69 10.72
N ASN A 86 0.42 9.59 9.80
CA ASN A 86 0.17 9.58 8.37
C ASN A 86 0.65 8.30 7.71
N LEU A 87 -0.30 7.41 7.42
CA LEU A 87 -0.02 6.09 6.84
C LEU A 87 0.77 6.20 5.54
N SER A 88 0.41 7.12 4.64
CA SER A 88 1.10 7.32 3.36
C SER A 88 2.57 7.70 3.53
N ALA A 89 2.90 8.58 4.49
CA ALA A 89 4.28 8.96 4.77
C ALA A 89 5.07 7.84 5.43
N ASN A 90 4.46 7.15 6.40
CA ASN A 90 5.07 6.01 7.07
C ASN A 90 5.34 4.87 6.08
N MET A 91 4.35 4.48 5.29
CA MET A 91 4.47 3.46 4.25
C MET A 91 5.56 3.82 3.23
N THR A 92 5.58 5.05 2.75
CA THR A 92 6.61 5.56 1.82
C THR A 92 8.00 5.32 2.38
N ARG A 93 8.24 5.66 3.64
CA ARG A 93 9.54 5.45 4.29
C ARG A 93 9.87 3.98 4.46
N VAL A 94 8.96 3.18 5.00
CA VAL A 94 9.18 1.74 5.23
C VAL A 94 9.51 1.02 3.93
N VAL A 95 8.78 1.32 2.85
CA VAL A 95 9.04 0.72 1.53
C VAL A 95 10.40 1.17 0.99
N ALA A 96 10.75 2.44 1.09
CA ALA A 96 12.05 2.94 0.65
C ALA A 96 13.22 2.32 1.46
N GLU A 97 13.04 2.09 2.76
CA GLU A 97 14.02 1.39 3.61
C GLU A 97 14.12 -0.10 3.23
N THR A 98 13.01 -0.78 3.01
CA THR A 98 12.95 -2.20 2.59
C THR A 98 13.62 -2.42 1.23
N LEU A 99 13.40 -1.52 0.29
CA LEU A 99 14.11 -1.49 -1.00
C LEU A 99 15.59 -1.11 -0.87
N LYS A 100 16.01 -0.67 0.33
CA LYS A 100 17.37 -0.17 0.60
C LYS A 100 17.72 1.06 -0.25
N LEU A 101 16.73 1.88 -0.62
CA LEU A 101 16.97 3.14 -1.33
C LEU A 101 17.55 4.20 -0.40
N ILE A 102 17.23 4.10 0.87
CA ILE A 102 17.65 5.00 1.95
C ILE A 102 18.22 4.22 3.12
N LYS A 103 19.00 4.89 3.95
CA LYS A 103 19.51 4.36 5.21
C LYS A 103 19.57 5.45 6.28
N VAL A 104 19.36 5.07 7.55
CA VAL A 104 19.55 5.96 8.68
C VAL A 104 20.99 5.88 9.18
N GLN A 105 21.65 7.02 9.33
CA GLN A 105 22.99 7.10 9.90
C GLN A 105 23.14 8.39 10.71
N LYS A 106 23.51 8.30 11.96
CA LYS A 106 23.75 9.44 12.87
C LYS A 106 22.59 10.46 12.90
N GLY A 107 21.34 9.97 13.00
CA GLY A 107 20.13 10.81 13.03
C GLY A 107 19.78 11.47 11.70
N LYS A 108 20.35 11.02 10.60
CA LYS A 108 20.05 11.48 9.25
C LYS A 108 19.62 10.34 8.38
N LEU A 109 18.72 10.63 7.45
CA LEU A 109 18.36 9.78 6.33
C LEU A 109 19.30 10.09 5.16
N LEU A 110 19.96 9.09 4.65
CA LEU A 110 20.91 9.20 3.55
C LEU A 110 20.43 8.39 2.35
N LEU A 111 20.61 8.94 1.16
CA LEU A 111 20.41 8.22 -0.09
C LEU A 111 21.50 7.14 -0.24
N THR A 112 21.13 5.94 -0.66
CA THR A 112 22.07 4.86 -0.97
C THR A 112 22.46 4.89 -2.44
N LYS A 113 23.42 4.05 -2.83
CA LYS A 113 23.72 3.82 -4.26
C LYS A 113 22.49 3.32 -5.01
N LYS A 114 21.75 2.33 -4.42
CA LYS A 114 20.48 1.84 -4.98
C LYS A 114 19.43 2.94 -5.13
N GLY A 115 19.35 3.86 -4.15
CA GLY A 115 18.45 5.00 -4.22
C GLY A 115 18.80 5.96 -5.38
N SER A 116 20.08 6.23 -5.59
CA SER A 116 20.53 7.03 -6.71
C SER A 116 20.25 6.35 -8.07
N GLU A 117 20.47 5.03 -8.15
CA GLU A 117 20.12 4.23 -9.32
C GLU A 117 18.62 4.24 -9.58
N PHE A 118 17.79 4.08 -8.53
CA PHE A 118 16.33 4.10 -8.64
C PHE A 118 15.80 5.43 -9.20
N ILE A 119 16.32 6.57 -8.73
CA ILE A 119 15.94 7.90 -9.24
C ILE A 119 16.26 8.05 -10.74
N SER A 120 17.29 7.39 -11.24
CA SER A 120 17.69 7.46 -12.65
C SER A 120 16.86 6.56 -13.59
N LEU A 121 16.08 5.62 -13.03
CA LEU A 121 15.17 4.80 -13.80
C LEU A 121 13.99 5.60 -14.33
N ASN A 122 13.39 5.15 -15.44
CA ASN A 122 12.13 5.71 -15.88
C ASN A 122 10.99 5.31 -14.91
N PRO A 123 9.87 6.03 -14.88
CA PRO A 123 8.77 5.77 -13.96
C PRO A 123 8.20 4.34 -14.01
N TYR A 124 8.18 3.74 -15.19
CA TYR A 124 7.75 2.37 -15.40
C TYR A 124 8.65 1.37 -14.68
N GLU A 125 9.97 1.47 -14.86
CA GLU A 125 10.95 0.61 -14.20
C GLU A 125 10.87 0.77 -12.67
N GLN A 126 10.69 2.01 -12.18
CA GLN A 126 10.46 2.30 -10.78
C GLN A 126 9.20 1.59 -10.26
N TYR A 127 8.11 1.67 -11.02
CA TYR A 127 6.84 1.06 -10.65
C TYR A 127 6.93 -0.47 -10.57
N ILE A 128 7.57 -1.13 -11.53
CA ILE A 128 7.76 -2.59 -11.51
C ILE A 128 8.52 -3.04 -10.27
N ILE A 129 9.57 -2.33 -9.88
CA ILE A 129 10.32 -2.61 -8.67
C ILE A 129 9.40 -2.46 -7.44
N LEU A 130 8.61 -1.40 -7.42
CA LEU A 130 7.68 -1.11 -6.33
C LEU A 130 6.58 -2.16 -6.24
N PHE A 131 5.94 -2.50 -7.35
CA PHE A 131 4.92 -3.53 -7.43
C PHE A 131 5.40 -4.87 -6.90
N ASN A 132 6.57 -5.32 -7.37
CA ASN A 132 7.18 -6.57 -6.93
C ASN A 132 7.45 -6.60 -5.42
N ILE A 133 8.01 -5.52 -4.86
CA ILE A 133 8.30 -5.49 -3.42
C ILE A 133 7.01 -5.44 -2.59
N MET A 134 6.00 -4.71 -3.03
CA MET A 134 4.73 -4.58 -2.33
C MET A 134 3.96 -5.91 -2.26
N LEU A 135 4.04 -6.75 -3.27
CA LEU A 135 3.51 -8.12 -3.23
C LEU A 135 4.25 -9.02 -2.23
N GLY A 136 5.52 -8.74 -1.95
CA GLY A 136 6.36 -9.53 -1.04
C GLY A 136 6.44 -9.01 0.40
N ILE A 137 6.06 -7.75 0.64
CA ILE A 137 6.09 -7.16 1.99
C ILE A 137 4.90 -7.70 2.79
N ASN A 138 5.19 -8.22 3.99
CA ASN A 138 4.12 -8.49 4.96
C ASN A 138 3.54 -7.17 5.48
N ILE A 139 2.44 -6.73 4.87
CA ILE A 139 1.73 -5.49 5.22
C ILE A 139 1.13 -5.56 6.64
N GLY A 140 1.09 -6.74 7.26
CA GLY A 140 0.74 -6.92 8.67
C GLY A 140 1.56 -6.09 9.66
N TYR A 141 2.71 -5.54 9.23
CA TYR A 141 3.43 -4.54 10.00
C TYR A 141 2.60 -3.28 10.28
N PHE A 142 1.69 -2.94 9.36
CA PHE A 142 0.84 -1.74 9.45
C PHE A 142 -0.52 -1.99 10.11
N ASP A 143 -0.82 -3.22 10.51
CA ASP A 143 -2.05 -3.58 11.19
C ASP A 143 -1.79 -4.51 12.39
N ARG A 144 -2.85 -4.87 13.12
CA ARG A 144 -2.75 -5.68 14.34
C ARG A 144 -2.85 -7.18 14.08
N HIS A 145 -3.06 -7.60 12.83
CA HIS A 145 -3.34 -9.00 12.46
C HIS A 145 -2.18 -9.60 11.67
N GLN A 146 -1.00 -9.70 12.30
CA GLN A 146 0.21 -10.21 11.64
C GLN A 146 0.05 -11.65 11.11
N GLU A 147 -0.78 -12.45 11.77
CA GLU A 147 -1.11 -13.84 11.43
C GLU A 147 -1.95 -13.98 10.15
N ALA A 148 -2.67 -12.93 9.73
CA ALA A 148 -3.52 -12.97 8.53
C ALA A 148 -2.74 -12.85 7.22
N ILE A 149 -1.62 -13.57 7.10
CA ILE A 149 -0.77 -13.59 5.89
C ILE A 149 -1.49 -14.23 4.70
N CYS A 150 -2.46 -15.12 4.94
CA CYS A 150 -3.28 -15.72 3.91
C CYS A 150 -4.04 -14.68 3.08
N VAL A 151 -4.48 -13.60 3.70
CA VAL A 151 -5.13 -12.46 3.01
C VAL A 151 -4.17 -11.81 2.03
N HIS A 152 -2.92 -11.56 2.45
CA HIS A 152 -1.91 -10.96 1.56
C HIS A 152 -1.57 -11.88 0.38
N ASN A 153 -1.45 -13.18 0.63
CA ASN A 153 -1.14 -14.18 -0.40
C ASN A 153 -2.27 -14.30 -1.44
N SER A 154 -3.50 -13.91 -1.12
CA SER A 154 -4.63 -13.90 -2.04
C SER A 154 -4.68 -12.68 -2.97
N SER A 155 -3.75 -11.73 -2.82
CA SER A 155 -3.74 -10.46 -3.57
C SER A 155 -3.86 -10.62 -5.09
N ILE A 156 -3.16 -11.61 -5.67
CA ILE A 156 -3.21 -11.87 -7.12
C ILE A 156 -4.58 -12.35 -7.57
N ILE A 157 -5.24 -13.18 -6.76
CA ILE A 157 -6.58 -13.69 -7.05
C ILE A 157 -7.60 -12.54 -7.01
N ILE A 158 -7.51 -11.69 -6.00
CA ILE A 158 -8.36 -10.49 -5.90
C ILE A 158 -8.13 -9.55 -7.10
N LEU A 159 -6.89 -9.36 -7.54
CA LEU A 159 -6.59 -8.56 -8.74
C LEU A 159 -7.24 -9.15 -10.00
N GLN A 160 -7.27 -10.47 -10.14
CA GLN A 160 -8.01 -11.11 -11.24
C GLN A 160 -9.49 -10.88 -11.15
N LEU A 161 -10.09 -11.02 -9.95
CA LEU A 161 -11.51 -10.77 -9.73
C LEU A 161 -11.88 -9.32 -10.00
N LEU A 162 -11.05 -8.37 -9.63
CA LEU A 162 -11.22 -6.95 -9.92
C LEU A 162 -11.22 -6.71 -11.44
N ARG A 163 -10.22 -7.25 -12.15
CA ARG A 163 -10.14 -7.15 -13.62
C ARG A 163 -11.39 -7.69 -14.31
N ASP A 164 -11.87 -8.86 -13.88
CA ASP A 164 -13.02 -9.53 -14.54
C ASP A 164 -14.36 -8.82 -14.26
N LYS A 165 -14.38 -7.83 -13.37
CA LYS A 165 -15.57 -7.08 -12.93
C LYS A 165 -15.44 -5.56 -13.14
N GLU A 166 -14.65 -5.14 -14.10
CA GLU A 166 -14.18 -3.76 -14.35
C GLU A 166 -15.22 -2.64 -14.34
N SER A 167 -16.52 -2.93 -14.47
CA SER A 167 -17.48 -1.85 -14.75
C SER A 167 -18.26 -1.31 -13.56
N ASP A 168 -18.23 -1.96 -12.39
CA ASP A 168 -19.11 -1.61 -11.29
C ASP A 168 -18.35 -1.45 -9.96
N PHE A 169 -18.55 -0.30 -9.30
CA PHE A 169 -18.11 -0.15 -7.90
C PHE A 169 -18.87 -1.14 -7.02
N ARG A 170 -18.10 -1.98 -6.32
CA ARG A 170 -18.62 -2.99 -5.40
C ARG A 170 -17.95 -2.83 -4.04
N THR A 171 -18.63 -3.30 -3.01
CA THR A 171 -18.04 -3.29 -1.66
C THR A 171 -16.94 -4.35 -1.53
N ALA A 172 -16.03 -4.15 -0.57
CA ALA A 172 -14.97 -5.12 -0.28
C ALA A 172 -15.51 -6.50 0.08
N GLU A 173 -16.68 -6.55 0.77
CA GLU A 173 -17.34 -7.80 1.15
C GLU A 173 -17.69 -8.68 -0.07
N VAL A 174 -18.08 -8.09 -1.21
CA VAL A 174 -18.38 -8.85 -2.43
C VAL A 174 -17.14 -9.59 -2.93
N TYR A 175 -15.98 -8.93 -2.97
CA TYR A 175 -14.75 -9.57 -3.39
C TYR A 175 -14.24 -10.58 -2.37
N THR A 176 -14.45 -10.33 -1.09
CA THR A 176 -14.10 -11.24 -0.01
C THR A 176 -14.92 -12.51 -0.06
N ALA A 177 -16.25 -12.40 -0.27
CA ALA A 177 -17.12 -13.55 -0.45
C ALA A 177 -16.71 -14.40 -1.67
N LEU A 178 -16.44 -13.75 -2.82
CA LEU A 178 -15.96 -14.44 -4.02
C LEU A 178 -14.61 -15.13 -3.78
N LEU A 179 -13.72 -14.53 -3.01
CA LEU A 179 -12.43 -15.11 -2.65
C LEU A 179 -12.60 -16.40 -1.84
N LEU A 180 -13.50 -16.38 -0.86
CA LEU A 180 -13.80 -17.55 -0.02
C LEU A 180 -14.43 -18.68 -0.83
N ASP A 181 -15.34 -18.36 -1.78
CA ASP A 181 -15.92 -19.35 -2.68
C ASP A 181 -14.87 -20.04 -3.57
N ILE A 182 -13.87 -19.29 -4.05
CA ILE A 182 -12.81 -19.80 -4.92
C ILE A 182 -11.72 -20.52 -4.12
N TYR A 183 -11.46 -20.07 -2.89
CA TYR A 183 -10.36 -20.53 -2.06
C TYR A 183 -10.81 -20.85 -0.61
N PRO A 184 -11.57 -21.93 -0.40
CA PRO A 184 -12.05 -22.33 0.94
C PRO A 184 -10.92 -22.51 1.97
N MET A 185 -9.70 -22.85 1.52
CA MET A 185 -8.54 -22.98 2.41
C MET A 185 -8.16 -21.69 3.15
N ILE A 186 -8.69 -20.54 2.74
CA ILE A 186 -8.51 -19.28 3.48
C ILE A 186 -9.30 -19.33 4.79
N GLU A 187 -10.40 -20.06 4.85
CA GLU A 187 -11.16 -20.29 6.09
C GLU A 187 -10.29 -20.94 7.17
N ASP A 188 -9.46 -21.92 6.83
CA ASP A 188 -8.49 -22.51 7.76
C ASP A 188 -7.50 -21.47 8.32
N GLY A 189 -7.18 -20.46 7.53
CA GLY A 189 -6.35 -19.33 7.97
C GLY A 189 -7.09 -18.40 8.92
N ILE A 190 -8.40 -18.21 8.71
CA ILE A 190 -9.27 -17.38 9.55
C ILE A 190 -9.51 -18.08 10.90
N GLU A 191 -9.72 -19.40 10.90
CA GLU A 191 -9.88 -20.16 12.13
C GLU A 191 -8.65 -20.12 13.04
N LYS A 192 -7.45 -19.97 12.44
CA LYS A 192 -6.19 -19.81 13.18
C LYS A 192 -5.98 -18.41 13.75
N LEU A 193 -6.74 -17.41 13.28
CA LEU A 193 -6.82 -16.15 13.99
C LEU A 193 -7.47 -16.48 15.34
N GLU A 194 -6.80 -16.30 16.47
CA GLU A 194 -7.26 -16.58 17.83
C GLU A 194 -8.52 -15.77 18.20
N LEU A 195 -9.57 -15.91 17.40
CA LEU A 195 -10.87 -15.26 17.55
C LEU A 195 -11.82 -16.20 18.32
N LEU A 196 -11.34 -16.76 19.42
CA LEU A 196 -12.00 -17.85 20.15
C LEU A 196 -13.44 -17.56 20.63
N ASP A 197 -13.81 -16.28 20.74
CA ASP A 197 -15.12 -15.86 21.27
C ASP A 197 -16.07 -15.26 20.21
N TYR A 198 -15.74 -15.36 18.90
CA TYR A 198 -16.54 -14.77 17.84
C TYR A 198 -17.43 -15.78 17.13
N THR A 199 -18.62 -15.35 16.73
CA THR A 199 -19.51 -16.16 15.87
C THR A 199 -18.93 -16.31 14.47
N GLU A 200 -19.39 -17.29 13.70
CA GLU A 200 -19.02 -17.46 12.27
C GLU A 200 -19.20 -16.17 11.47
N LYS A 201 -20.32 -15.46 11.67
CA LYS A 201 -20.57 -14.18 11.00
C LYS A 201 -19.56 -13.13 11.39
N ASP A 202 -19.22 -13.02 12.67
CA ASP A 202 -18.22 -12.06 13.15
C ASP A 202 -16.84 -12.33 12.53
N LYS A 203 -16.48 -13.61 12.36
CA LYS A 203 -15.21 -14.01 11.70
C LYS A 203 -15.16 -13.55 10.24
N LEU A 204 -16.26 -13.71 9.48
CA LEU A 204 -16.35 -13.25 8.11
C LEU A 204 -16.26 -11.73 8.02
N ASP A 205 -16.95 -11.00 8.88
CA ASP A 205 -16.92 -9.54 8.94
C ASP A 205 -15.50 -9.03 9.29
N ILE A 206 -14.81 -9.69 10.23
CA ILE A 206 -13.41 -9.39 10.58
C ILE A 206 -12.49 -9.67 9.38
N PHE A 207 -12.68 -10.81 8.71
CA PHE A 207 -11.89 -11.16 7.53
C PHE A 207 -12.09 -10.14 6.41
N ALA A 208 -13.33 -9.73 6.14
CA ALA A 208 -13.62 -8.69 5.15
C ALA A 208 -12.91 -7.37 5.51
N THR A 209 -12.96 -6.97 6.80
CA THR A 209 -12.26 -5.77 7.28
C THR A 209 -10.73 -5.87 7.12
N ILE A 210 -10.16 -7.04 7.41
CA ILE A 210 -8.72 -7.27 7.22
C ILE A 210 -8.37 -7.22 5.73
N ALA A 211 -9.17 -7.85 4.87
CA ALA A 211 -8.96 -7.84 3.42
C ALA A 211 -9.08 -6.42 2.84
N GLU A 212 -10.11 -5.66 3.24
CA GLU A 212 -10.28 -4.26 2.87
C GLU A 212 -9.05 -3.44 3.24
N THR A 213 -8.64 -3.52 4.50
CA THR A 213 -7.49 -2.76 4.99
C THR A 213 -6.19 -3.16 4.29
N ARG A 214 -5.90 -4.47 4.17
CA ARG A 214 -4.61 -4.94 3.63
C ARG A 214 -4.51 -4.86 2.13
N LEU A 215 -5.55 -5.34 1.43
CA LEU A 215 -5.49 -5.45 -0.02
C LEU A 215 -5.92 -4.17 -0.71
N PHE A 216 -7.04 -3.60 -0.28
CA PHE A 216 -7.58 -2.43 -0.98
C PHE A 216 -6.87 -1.14 -0.53
N GLU A 217 -6.87 -0.83 0.77
CA GLU A 217 -6.34 0.44 1.25
C GLU A 217 -4.79 0.51 1.26
N ARG A 218 -4.11 -0.61 1.56
CA ARG A 218 -2.65 -0.60 1.81
C ARG A 218 -1.82 -1.26 0.73
N LEU A 219 -2.43 -1.97 -0.21
CA LEU A 219 -1.71 -2.56 -1.33
C LEU A 219 -2.16 -1.96 -2.66
N PHE A 220 -3.43 -2.12 -3.03
CA PHE A 220 -3.89 -1.77 -4.38
C PHE A 220 -4.04 -0.27 -4.58
N LEU A 221 -4.63 0.43 -3.62
CA LEU A 221 -4.85 1.86 -3.70
C LEU A 221 -3.53 2.67 -3.74
N PRO A 222 -2.51 2.39 -2.88
CA PRO A 222 -1.21 3.04 -2.98
C PRO A 222 -0.45 2.73 -4.26
N LEU A 223 -0.71 1.57 -4.88
CA LEU A 223 -0.16 1.19 -6.17
C LEU A 223 -0.95 1.76 -7.37
N GLY A 224 -2.05 2.45 -7.13
CA GLY A 224 -2.90 2.99 -8.20
C GLY A 224 -3.63 1.94 -9.02
N LEU A 225 -3.84 0.74 -8.46
CA LEU A 225 -4.51 -0.37 -9.15
C LEU A 225 -6.03 -0.31 -9.05
N ILE A 226 -6.55 0.45 -8.10
CA ILE A 226 -7.97 0.66 -7.85
C ILE A 226 -8.25 2.10 -7.46
N GLU A 227 -9.50 2.50 -7.65
CA GLU A 227 -10.10 3.67 -7.04
C GLU A 227 -11.09 3.23 -5.95
N MET A 228 -11.10 3.94 -4.83
CA MET A 228 -12.08 3.69 -3.77
C MET A 228 -13.03 4.88 -3.64
N GLN A 229 -14.31 4.59 -3.60
CA GLN A 229 -15.33 5.60 -3.29
C GLN A 229 -15.83 5.38 -1.87
N THR A 230 -15.76 6.42 -1.05
CA THR A 230 -16.40 6.38 0.27
C THR A 230 -17.91 6.37 0.08
N ALA A 231 -18.60 5.35 0.59
CA ALA A 231 -20.05 5.34 0.63
C ALA A 231 -20.51 6.63 1.34
N LYS A 232 -21.32 7.43 0.65
CA LYS A 232 -22.00 8.55 1.31
C LYS A 232 -22.97 7.90 2.30
N TYR A 233 -22.66 7.99 3.59
CA TYR A 233 -23.66 7.66 4.61
C TYR A 233 -24.91 8.45 4.27
N PRO A 234 -26.08 7.79 4.15
CA PRO A 234 -27.32 8.54 4.02
C PRO A 234 -27.37 9.47 5.22
N GLN A 235 -27.41 10.79 4.97
CA GLN A 235 -27.69 11.74 6.05
C GLN A 235 -28.98 11.24 6.70
N LYS A 236 -28.89 10.85 7.97
CA LYS A 236 -30.10 10.62 8.75
C LYS A 236 -30.86 11.93 8.68
N ASP A 237 -31.95 11.93 7.92
CA ASP A 237 -32.90 13.02 7.96
C ASP A 237 -33.27 13.16 9.43
N THR A 238 -32.80 14.22 10.04
CA THR A 238 -33.19 14.63 11.39
C THR A 238 -34.64 15.06 11.28
N PHE A 239 -35.53 14.16 11.74
CA PHE A 239 -36.91 14.50 12.04
C PHE A 239 -36.97 15.41 13.25
#